data_e996b43f617c62930825f039b22085fd
#
_entry.id   e996b43f617c62930825f039b22085fd
#
_cell.length_a   1.000
_cell.length_b   1.000
_cell.length_c   1.000
_cell.angle_alpha   90.00
_cell.angle_beta   90.00
_cell.angle_gamma   90.00
#
_symmetry.space_group_name_H-M   'P 1'
#
loop_
_entity.id
_entity.type
_entity.pdbx_description
1 polymer ?
#
loop_
_entity_poly.entity_id
_entity_poly.type
_entity_poly.pdbx_seq_one_letter_code
_entity_poly.pdbx_strand_id
1 'polypeptide(L)'
;MSSKGIKHDADTGHGPHHTVVDEDGSFGETGEQRVQKIAIADSRKIGVTGAVFLILNKMIGTGIFSTPSSVFAATGSVGVAIMLWVIGGVLTFCGLSVFLEFGLAIPRSGGEKNYLERVYRHPRYLATCVLASQMILLGFSSGNSLAFGRYILLAAGHEEDSWIGRGIGVACVTFATVLHSVLPRWGLRFVNVLGVFKVVVLLVIVFSGFAALAGRRRVPDPHNFDNAFRIETGNGWGGGGAYTYSTALLNVIYSYKGWENANYVIGELKHPRKTLVVAAPIAIGGVTILYVLANVAYFAAISKEEMATSEVIVAGIFFRNMFGDSAAARSLPVFVALSNMGNVLAVSFAHARLNQEFGKEGLLPWSRFWASVKPFGSPAASLFLHWLVTVIVLVAPPPGPAYNFIVQLYTYPGAWINGFVAGGLIYLHYKKSEQWTSPWHTYLPIAVLFLLSNVFLALVPFIPPEGDWNADGYPYYVFPVVGVGVLLLGGVYWVCWTKIWPAVGGYKVVAERIEDEEGNEVVRYRKVHTR
;
A
#
# COMPACT_ATOMS: atom_id res chain seq x y z
N MET A 1 7.93 -60.87 -44.63
CA MET A 1 6.76 -60.19 -45.24
C MET A 1 6.53 -58.88 -44.54
N SER A 2 6.63 -57.86 -45.30
CA SER A 2 6.69 -56.43 -44.95
C SER A 2 5.31 -55.90 -44.49
N SER A 3 5.29 -55.04 -43.46
CA SER A 3 4.17 -54.12 -43.24
C SER A 3 4.78 -52.77 -42.85
N LYS A 4 4.61 -51.82 -43.76
CA LYS A 4 5.03 -50.40 -43.65
C LYS A 4 4.15 -49.67 -42.65
N GLY A 5 4.76 -49.06 -41.64
CA GLY A 5 4.10 -48.08 -40.77
C GLY A 5 4.03 -46.71 -41.42
N ILE A 6 2.84 -46.12 -41.42
CA ILE A 6 2.57 -44.73 -41.86
C ILE A 6 2.93 -43.79 -40.70
N LYS A 7 3.83 -42.88 -40.98
CA LYS A 7 4.08 -41.71 -40.12
C LYS A 7 2.94 -40.71 -40.30
N HIS A 8 2.20 -40.43 -39.25
CA HIS A 8 1.37 -39.22 -39.17
C HIS A 8 2.19 -38.12 -38.51
N ASP A 9 2.54 -37.12 -39.29
CA ASP A 9 2.98 -35.84 -38.82
C ASP A 9 1.73 -35.11 -38.27
N ALA A 10 1.65 -34.96 -36.95
CA ALA A 10 0.66 -34.11 -36.31
C ALA A 10 1.26 -32.73 -36.10
N ASP A 11 0.95 -31.85 -37.00
CA ASP A 11 1.14 -30.40 -36.87
C ASP A 11 0.14 -29.87 -35.81
N THR A 12 0.62 -29.69 -34.56
CA THR A 12 -0.16 -29.07 -33.46
C THR A 12 0.18 -27.62 -33.35
N GLY A 13 -0.39 -26.80 -34.24
CA GLY A 13 -0.46 -25.36 -34.07
C GLY A 13 -1.34 -25.00 -32.88
N HIS A 14 -0.76 -24.79 -31.71
CA HIS A 14 -1.45 -24.21 -30.55
C HIS A 14 -1.54 -22.69 -30.72
N GLY A 15 -2.65 -22.19 -31.27
CA GLY A 15 -3.07 -20.82 -31.15
C GLY A 15 -3.65 -20.56 -29.75
N PRO A 16 -3.53 -19.33 -29.21
CA PRO A 16 -4.08 -19.00 -27.89
C PRO A 16 -5.62 -19.12 -27.90
N HIS A 17 -6.16 -19.88 -26.93
CA HIS A 17 -7.61 -20.00 -26.76
C HIS A 17 -8.20 -18.68 -26.25
N HIS A 18 -9.16 -18.13 -26.98
CA HIS A 18 -9.88 -16.92 -26.65
C HIS A 18 -11.31 -17.26 -26.17
N THR A 19 -11.65 -16.87 -24.95
CA THR A 19 -13.06 -16.86 -24.50
C THR A 19 -13.58 -15.43 -24.47
N VAL A 20 -14.69 -15.19 -25.14
CA VAL A 20 -15.38 -13.89 -25.15
C VAL A 20 -16.35 -13.83 -23.98
N VAL A 21 -16.45 -12.70 -23.31
CA VAL A 21 -17.40 -12.47 -22.22
C VAL A 21 -18.78 -12.19 -22.83
N ASP A 22 -19.80 -12.93 -22.41
CA ASP A 22 -21.17 -12.75 -22.88
C ASP A 22 -21.80 -11.40 -22.51
N GLU A 23 -22.85 -11.00 -23.23
CA GLU A 23 -23.47 -9.66 -23.10
C GLU A 23 -24.04 -9.35 -21.70
N ASP A 24 -24.36 -10.37 -20.89
CA ASP A 24 -24.85 -10.25 -19.52
C ASP A 24 -23.75 -10.09 -18.46
N GLY A 25 -22.47 -10.17 -18.87
CA GLY A 25 -21.31 -10.10 -17.96
C GLY A 25 -21.06 -11.38 -17.19
N SER A 26 -21.81 -12.46 -17.47
CA SER A 26 -21.47 -13.80 -17.00
C SER A 26 -20.36 -14.38 -17.86
N PHE A 27 -19.45 -15.09 -17.21
CA PHE A 27 -18.48 -15.89 -17.93
C PHE A 27 -19.14 -17.23 -18.23
N GLY A 28 -19.66 -17.38 -19.44
CA GLY A 28 -20.29 -18.65 -19.85
C GLY A 28 -19.27 -19.80 -19.81
N GLU A 29 -19.59 -20.81 -19.04
CA GLU A 29 -18.90 -22.10 -19.10
C GLU A 29 -19.36 -22.83 -20.38
N THR A 30 -18.60 -22.65 -21.45
CA THR A 30 -18.74 -23.54 -22.61
C THR A 30 -17.58 -24.51 -22.61
N GLY A 31 -17.90 -25.75 -22.21
CA GLY A 31 -17.10 -26.93 -22.49
C GLY A 31 -15.89 -27.14 -21.61
N GLU A 32 -15.93 -28.21 -20.82
CA GLU A 32 -14.76 -28.78 -20.16
C GLU A 32 -13.64 -29.09 -21.18
N GLN A 33 -12.73 -28.14 -21.37
CA GLN A 33 -11.39 -28.46 -21.85
C GLN A 33 -10.43 -28.30 -20.66
N ARG A 34 -9.91 -29.43 -20.20
CA ARG A 34 -8.80 -29.49 -19.26
C ARG A 34 -7.63 -28.72 -19.85
N VAL A 35 -7.49 -27.48 -19.46
CA VAL A 35 -6.26 -26.72 -19.66
C VAL A 35 -5.19 -27.43 -18.81
N GLN A 36 -4.18 -28.00 -19.44
CA GLN A 36 -2.98 -28.44 -18.74
C GLN A 36 -2.35 -27.17 -18.14
N LYS A 37 -2.55 -26.99 -16.83
CA LYS A 37 -1.80 -25.98 -16.08
C LYS A 37 -0.32 -26.29 -16.26
N ILE A 38 0.40 -25.44 -16.98
CA ILE A 38 1.86 -25.41 -16.90
C ILE A 38 2.15 -24.89 -15.49
N ALA A 39 2.27 -25.81 -14.54
CA ALA A 39 2.52 -25.49 -13.15
C ALA A 39 3.92 -24.85 -13.06
N ILE A 40 4.00 -23.60 -12.61
CA ILE A 40 5.26 -23.05 -12.09
C ILE A 40 5.86 -24.12 -11.17
N ALA A 41 7.10 -24.51 -11.43
CA ALA A 41 7.74 -25.57 -10.66
C ALA A 41 7.57 -25.27 -9.16
N ASP A 42 7.07 -26.24 -8.38
CA ASP A 42 6.71 -26.10 -6.97
C ASP A 42 7.85 -25.54 -6.10
N SER A 43 9.09 -25.69 -6.57
CA SER A 43 10.31 -25.13 -5.99
C SER A 43 10.44 -23.60 -6.07
N ARG A 44 9.65 -22.92 -6.94
CA ARG A 44 9.67 -21.45 -7.09
C ARG A 44 8.55 -20.76 -6.33
N LYS A 45 7.58 -21.48 -5.79
CA LYS A 45 6.45 -20.92 -5.06
C LYS A 45 6.83 -20.52 -3.63
N ILE A 46 6.25 -19.40 -3.18
CA ILE A 46 6.50 -18.81 -1.86
C ILE A 46 5.78 -19.63 -0.78
N GLY A 47 6.53 -20.11 0.21
CA GLY A 47 5.99 -20.79 1.40
C GLY A 47 5.56 -19.80 2.49
N VAL A 48 5.11 -20.35 3.64
CA VAL A 48 4.62 -19.56 4.80
C VAL A 48 5.65 -18.53 5.27
N THR A 49 6.90 -18.94 5.52
CA THR A 49 7.97 -18.03 5.99
C THR A 49 8.25 -16.90 5.00
N GLY A 50 8.30 -17.22 3.70
CA GLY A 50 8.47 -16.22 2.65
C GLY A 50 7.30 -15.24 2.57
N ALA A 51 6.07 -15.72 2.74
CA ALA A 51 4.87 -14.89 2.75
C ALA A 51 4.82 -13.97 3.99
N VAL A 52 5.19 -14.47 5.19
CA VAL A 52 5.35 -13.64 6.40
C VAL A 52 6.35 -12.53 6.14
N PHE A 53 7.53 -12.86 5.60
CA PHE A 53 8.58 -11.88 5.35
C PHE A 53 8.17 -10.86 4.28
N LEU A 54 7.45 -11.28 3.24
CA LEU A 54 6.91 -10.41 2.20
C LEU A 54 5.97 -9.34 2.80
N ILE A 55 5.06 -9.76 3.68
CA ILE A 55 4.11 -8.86 4.36
C ILE A 55 4.86 -7.93 5.31
N LEU A 56 5.73 -8.47 6.18
CA LEU A 56 6.55 -7.68 7.12
C LEU A 56 7.37 -6.62 6.39
N ASN A 57 8.04 -7.02 5.31
CA ASN A 57 8.89 -6.12 4.53
C ASN A 57 8.07 -4.97 3.90
N LYS A 58 6.83 -5.21 3.53
CA LYS A 58 5.97 -4.17 2.97
C LYS A 58 5.39 -3.25 4.06
N MET A 59 4.99 -3.80 5.20
CA MET A 59 4.37 -3.04 6.30
C MET A 59 5.38 -2.15 7.02
N ILE A 60 6.57 -2.68 7.39
CA ILE A 60 7.58 -1.89 8.10
C ILE A 60 8.19 -0.85 7.15
N GLY A 61 7.84 0.40 7.35
CA GLY A 61 8.25 1.54 6.53
C GLY A 61 8.42 2.81 7.35
N THR A 62 8.36 3.95 6.69
CA THR A 62 8.49 5.26 7.35
C THR A 62 7.42 5.48 8.42
N GLY A 63 6.26 4.84 8.31
CA GLY A 63 5.15 5.03 9.23
C GLY A 63 5.58 4.94 10.70
N ILE A 64 6.15 3.83 11.14
CA ILE A 64 6.53 3.64 12.56
C ILE A 64 7.68 4.56 13.01
N PHE A 65 8.50 5.05 12.09
CA PHE A 65 9.63 5.93 12.40
C PHE A 65 9.27 7.41 12.42
N SER A 66 8.12 7.80 11.85
CA SER A 66 7.77 9.19 11.60
C SER A 66 6.36 9.59 12.05
N THR A 67 5.35 8.71 11.93
CA THR A 67 3.97 9.07 12.29
C THR A 67 3.64 9.12 13.79
N PRO A 68 4.41 8.53 14.73
CA PRO A 68 4.10 8.64 16.15
C PRO A 68 3.96 10.07 16.66
N SER A 69 4.75 11.02 16.14
CA SER A 69 4.62 12.45 16.41
C SER A 69 3.23 12.97 16.09
N SER A 70 2.80 12.79 14.85
CA SER A 70 1.48 13.27 14.38
C SER A 70 0.32 12.64 15.14
N VAL A 71 0.43 11.36 15.50
CA VAL A 71 -0.58 10.64 16.29
C VAL A 71 -0.66 11.22 17.70
N PHE A 72 0.49 11.48 18.34
CA PHE A 72 0.52 12.08 19.66
C PHE A 72 0.06 13.55 19.63
N ALA A 73 0.55 14.34 18.68
CA ALA A 73 0.14 15.74 18.52
C ALA A 73 -1.37 15.88 18.33
N ALA A 74 -1.99 14.92 17.63
CA ALA A 74 -3.44 14.88 17.45
C ALA A 74 -4.20 14.54 18.74
N THR A 75 -3.70 13.61 19.53
CA THR A 75 -4.43 13.07 20.71
C THR A 75 -4.13 13.79 22.00
N GLY A 76 -2.95 14.37 22.14
CA GLY A 76 -2.47 14.99 23.38
C GLY A 76 -2.33 14.02 24.58
N SER A 77 -2.38 12.71 24.32
CA SER A 77 -2.39 11.68 25.36
C SER A 77 -1.56 10.47 24.95
N VAL A 78 -0.61 10.10 25.77
CA VAL A 78 0.29 8.94 25.56
C VAL A 78 -0.52 7.64 25.47
N GLY A 79 -1.44 7.44 26.42
CA GLY A 79 -2.27 6.24 26.47
C GLY A 79 -3.20 6.13 25.27
N VAL A 80 -3.84 7.23 24.88
CA VAL A 80 -4.73 7.26 23.70
C VAL A 80 -3.94 7.06 22.42
N ALA A 81 -2.76 7.68 22.30
CA ALA A 81 -1.89 7.46 21.13
C ALA A 81 -1.51 5.97 20.99
N ILE A 82 -1.05 5.33 22.05
CA ILE A 82 -0.74 3.88 22.03
C ILE A 82 -2.00 3.05 21.71
N MET A 83 -3.15 3.39 22.29
CA MET A 83 -4.42 2.71 21.98
C MET A 83 -4.81 2.80 20.50
N LEU A 84 -4.55 3.94 19.83
CA LEU A 84 -4.80 4.06 18.40
C LEU A 84 -3.95 3.09 17.58
N TRP A 85 -2.71 2.81 17.99
CA TRP A 85 -1.88 1.78 17.35
C TRP A 85 -2.45 0.37 17.53
N VAL A 86 -2.98 0.05 18.71
CA VAL A 86 -3.69 -1.22 18.94
C VAL A 86 -4.95 -1.30 18.08
N ILE A 87 -5.77 -0.23 18.07
CA ILE A 87 -6.99 -0.15 17.24
C ILE A 87 -6.63 -0.33 15.75
N GLY A 88 -5.58 0.33 15.26
CA GLY A 88 -5.11 0.18 13.89
C GLY A 88 -4.73 -1.28 13.55
N GLY A 89 -4.07 -1.97 14.47
CA GLY A 89 -3.81 -3.40 14.37
C GLY A 89 -5.09 -4.24 14.28
N VAL A 90 -6.06 -3.99 15.16
CA VAL A 90 -7.37 -4.67 15.14
C VAL A 90 -8.12 -4.43 13.84
N LEU A 91 -8.18 -3.18 13.36
CA LEU A 91 -8.83 -2.84 12.09
C LEU A 91 -8.12 -3.50 10.90
N THR A 92 -6.79 -3.61 10.96
CA THR A 92 -6.01 -4.34 9.95
C THR A 92 -6.35 -5.83 9.94
N PHE A 93 -6.54 -6.46 11.10
CA PHE A 93 -7.03 -7.84 11.19
C PHE A 93 -8.45 -7.99 10.64
N CYS A 94 -9.34 -7.04 10.90
CA CYS A 94 -10.68 -7.04 10.31
C CYS A 94 -10.62 -6.97 8.78
N GLY A 95 -9.80 -6.07 8.24
CA GLY A 95 -9.54 -5.98 6.81
C GLY A 95 -8.95 -7.25 6.23
N LEU A 96 -7.96 -7.85 6.90
CA LEU A 96 -7.40 -9.13 6.51
C LEU A 96 -8.46 -10.20 6.38
N SER A 97 -9.39 -10.33 7.34
CA SER A 97 -10.46 -11.34 7.29
C SER A 97 -11.33 -11.18 6.05
N VAL A 98 -11.75 -9.93 5.75
CA VAL A 98 -12.55 -9.59 4.55
C VAL A 98 -11.78 -9.94 3.27
N PHE A 99 -10.51 -9.59 3.20
CA PHE A 99 -9.67 -9.85 2.01
C PHE A 99 -9.30 -11.32 1.86
N LEU A 100 -9.16 -12.08 2.95
CA LEU A 100 -8.99 -13.54 2.89
C LEU A 100 -10.20 -14.23 2.29
N GLU A 101 -11.41 -13.79 2.66
CA GLU A 101 -12.62 -14.38 2.09
C GLU A 101 -12.70 -14.16 0.59
N PHE A 102 -12.51 -12.93 0.13
CA PHE A 102 -12.47 -12.63 -1.30
C PHE A 102 -11.31 -13.31 -2.02
N GLY A 103 -10.09 -13.21 -1.47
CA GLY A 103 -8.89 -13.74 -2.12
C GLY A 103 -8.89 -15.25 -2.26
N LEU A 104 -9.51 -15.99 -1.32
CA LEU A 104 -9.63 -17.44 -1.40
C LEU A 104 -10.83 -17.91 -2.25
N ALA A 105 -11.87 -17.08 -2.38
CA ALA A 105 -12.98 -17.34 -3.31
C ALA A 105 -12.60 -16.97 -4.75
N ILE A 106 -11.76 -15.96 -4.94
CA ILE A 106 -11.30 -15.46 -6.24
C ILE A 106 -9.77 -15.53 -6.27
N PRO A 107 -9.18 -16.73 -6.42
CA PRO A 107 -7.72 -16.92 -6.29
C PRO A 107 -6.96 -16.42 -7.54
N ARG A 108 -7.15 -15.14 -7.88
CA ARG A 108 -6.51 -14.44 -8.99
C ARG A 108 -5.69 -13.28 -8.45
N SER A 109 -4.54 -13.03 -9.06
CA SER A 109 -3.75 -11.83 -8.77
C SER A 109 -4.54 -10.58 -9.18
N GLY A 110 -4.43 -9.49 -8.39
CA GLY A 110 -5.13 -8.23 -8.66
C GLY A 110 -5.99 -7.69 -7.50
N GLY A 111 -6.13 -8.44 -6.39
CA GLY A 111 -6.74 -7.94 -5.14
C GLY A 111 -8.10 -7.28 -5.33
N GLU A 112 -8.25 -6.04 -4.81
CA GLU A 112 -9.50 -5.27 -4.76
C GLU A 112 -10.17 -5.08 -6.13
N LYS A 113 -9.38 -5.04 -7.22
CA LYS A 113 -9.93 -4.96 -8.59
C LYS A 113 -10.92 -6.09 -8.84
N ASN A 114 -10.47 -7.32 -8.58
CA ASN A 114 -11.29 -8.52 -8.81
C ASN A 114 -12.49 -8.57 -7.86
N TYR A 115 -12.33 -8.10 -6.61
CA TYR A 115 -13.39 -8.11 -5.60
C TYR A 115 -14.50 -7.14 -5.96
N LEU A 116 -14.15 -5.91 -6.34
CA LEU A 116 -15.12 -4.89 -6.73
C LEU A 116 -15.80 -5.23 -8.06
N GLU A 117 -15.09 -5.79 -9.04
CA GLU A 117 -15.70 -6.29 -10.28
C GLU A 117 -16.70 -7.42 -10.03
N ARG A 118 -16.43 -8.31 -9.07
CA ARG A 118 -17.35 -9.39 -8.69
C ARG A 118 -18.64 -8.86 -8.07
N VAL A 119 -18.56 -7.79 -7.28
CA VAL A 119 -19.71 -7.21 -6.57
C VAL A 119 -20.45 -6.20 -7.44
N TYR A 120 -19.72 -5.24 -8.01
CA TYR A 120 -20.26 -4.09 -8.75
C TYR A 120 -20.12 -4.32 -10.27
N ARG A 121 -20.92 -5.23 -10.79
CA ARG A 121 -20.87 -5.63 -12.20
C ARG A 121 -21.32 -4.52 -13.17
N HIS A 122 -22.18 -3.63 -12.73
CA HIS A 122 -22.72 -2.53 -13.52
C HIS A 122 -22.51 -1.17 -12.86
N PRO A 123 -22.07 -0.15 -13.61
CA PRO A 123 -21.65 -0.20 -15.02
C PRO A 123 -20.33 -0.96 -15.21
N ARG A 124 -20.22 -1.75 -16.31
CA ARG A 124 -19.02 -2.56 -16.60
C ARG A 124 -17.76 -1.71 -16.58
N TYR A 125 -16.68 -2.23 -15.97
CA TYR A 125 -15.34 -1.64 -15.93
C TYR A 125 -15.18 -0.34 -15.12
N LEU A 126 -16.26 0.18 -14.48
CA LEU A 126 -16.15 1.39 -13.68
C LEU A 126 -15.21 1.20 -12.50
N ALA A 127 -15.37 0.12 -11.75
CA ALA A 127 -14.51 -0.20 -10.61
C ALA A 127 -13.04 -0.32 -11.03
N THR A 128 -12.77 -0.97 -12.16
CA THR A 128 -11.43 -1.11 -12.74
C THR A 128 -10.79 0.24 -13.05
N CYS A 129 -11.54 1.15 -13.70
CA CYS A 129 -11.03 2.48 -14.05
C CYS A 129 -10.76 3.35 -12.81
N VAL A 130 -11.66 3.29 -11.80
CA VAL A 130 -11.50 4.02 -10.54
C VAL A 130 -10.27 3.52 -9.78
N LEU A 131 -10.11 2.20 -9.66
CA LEU A 131 -8.94 1.60 -9.02
C LEU A 131 -7.64 1.88 -9.77
N ALA A 132 -7.65 1.78 -11.09
CA ALA A 132 -6.47 2.11 -11.90
C ALA A 132 -6.06 3.58 -11.72
N SER A 133 -7.02 4.51 -11.69
CA SER A 133 -6.75 5.92 -11.41
C SER A 133 -6.11 6.11 -10.03
N GLN A 134 -6.66 5.49 -9.00
CA GLN A 134 -6.07 5.53 -7.65
C GLN A 134 -4.66 4.95 -7.62
N MET A 135 -4.47 3.75 -8.17
CA MET A 135 -3.18 3.04 -8.12
C MET A 135 -2.08 3.77 -8.89
N ILE A 136 -2.42 4.47 -9.97
CA ILE A 136 -1.46 5.22 -10.78
C ILE A 136 -1.16 6.58 -10.14
N LEU A 137 -2.19 7.35 -9.79
CA LEU A 137 -2.02 8.73 -9.34
C LEU A 137 -1.68 8.86 -7.85
N LEU A 138 -2.08 7.88 -7.04
CA LEU A 138 -1.82 7.88 -5.59
C LEU A 138 -0.91 6.74 -5.13
N GLY A 139 -0.38 5.94 -6.06
CA GLY A 139 0.58 4.89 -5.78
C GLY A 139 2.03 5.41 -5.77
N PHE A 140 2.31 6.48 -5.06
CA PHE A 140 3.61 7.13 -5.00
C PHE A 140 4.45 6.69 -3.78
N SER A 141 5.75 6.98 -3.81
CA SER A 141 6.70 6.73 -2.70
C SER A 141 7.18 8.02 -2.01
N SER A 142 6.44 9.14 -2.20
CA SER A 142 6.86 10.48 -1.75
C SER A 142 7.07 10.59 -0.25
N GLY A 143 6.22 9.94 0.58
CA GLY A 143 6.38 9.95 2.05
C GLY A 143 7.70 9.32 2.50
N ASN A 144 8.05 8.14 1.94
CA ASN A 144 9.33 7.48 2.24
C ASN A 144 10.52 8.28 1.69
N SER A 145 10.38 8.92 0.52
CA SER A 145 11.43 9.74 -0.10
C SER A 145 11.69 11.02 0.72
N LEU A 146 10.65 11.68 1.21
CA LEU A 146 10.76 12.85 2.07
C LEU A 146 11.42 12.49 3.41
N ALA A 147 10.96 11.43 4.04
CA ALA A 147 11.56 10.94 5.27
C ALA A 147 13.03 10.56 5.09
N PHE A 148 13.40 9.91 3.99
CA PHE A 148 14.79 9.64 3.65
C PHE A 148 15.62 10.94 3.66
N GLY A 149 15.15 11.99 2.96
CA GLY A 149 15.85 13.27 2.89
C GLY A 149 16.04 13.93 4.26
N ARG A 150 15.00 13.97 5.08
CA ARG A 150 15.04 14.56 6.43
C ARG A 150 15.96 13.79 7.37
N TYR A 151 15.95 12.45 7.34
CA TYR A 151 16.88 11.65 8.15
C TYR A 151 18.34 11.78 7.71
N ILE A 152 18.62 12.00 6.42
CA ILE A 152 19.98 12.30 5.94
C ILE A 152 20.46 13.68 6.43
N LEU A 153 19.59 14.70 6.38
CA LEU A 153 19.92 16.03 6.93
C LEU A 153 20.21 15.96 8.43
N LEU A 154 19.38 15.26 9.18
CA LEU A 154 19.58 15.06 10.61
C LEU A 154 20.93 14.36 10.91
N ALA A 155 21.28 13.32 10.14
CA ALA A 155 22.56 12.63 10.28
C ALA A 155 23.75 13.53 9.96
N ALA A 156 23.59 14.45 9.01
CA ALA A 156 24.61 15.43 8.63
C ALA A 156 24.73 16.57 9.67
N GLY A 157 23.84 16.64 10.66
CA GLY A 157 23.83 17.70 11.67
C GLY A 157 23.37 19.06 11.13
N HIS A 158 22.64 19.08 10.03
CA HIS A 158 22.03 20.28 9.49
C HIS A 158 20.64 20.51 10.07
N GLU A 159 20.29 21.78 10.23
CA GLU A 159 18.92 22.17 10.56
C GLU A 159 17.95 21.72 9.45
N GLU A 160 16.69 21.57 9.81
CA GLU A 160 15.67 21.04 8.93
C GLU A 160 15.31 22.01 7.80
N ASP A 161 16.00 21.91 6.66
CA ASP A 161 15.61 22.61 5.43
C ASP A 161 14.66 21.75 4.61
N SER A 162 13.42 22.23 4.51
CA SER A 162 12.35 21.53 3.79
C SER A 162 12.68 21.30 2.32
N TRP A 163 13.33 22.23 1.63
CA TRP A 163 13.65 22.12 0.20
C TRP A 163 14.87 21.23 -0.06
N ILE A 164 15.90 21.32 0.78
CA ILE A 164 17.06 20.41 0.67
C ILE A 164 16.62 18.97 0.95
N GLY A 165 15.80 18.76 1.99
CA GLY A 165 15.24 17.44 2.30
C GLY A 165 14.42 16.86 1.14
N ARG A 166 13.60 17.68 0.44
CA ARG A 166 12.87 17.26 -0.76
C ARG A 166 13.82 16.93 -1.93
N GLY A 167 14.86 17.75 -2.14
CA GLY A 167 15.87 17.51 -3.17
C GLY A 167 16.59 16.17 -2.98
N ILE A 168 16.97 15.84 -1.72
CA ILE A 168 17.55 14.54 -1.38
C ILE A 168 16.53 13.42 -1.61
N GLY A 169 15.24 13.64 -1.28
CA GLY A 169 14.15 12.71 -1.55
C GLY A 169 13.95 12.43 -3.06
N VAL A 170 14.01 13.46 -3.90
CA VAL A 170 13.98 13.32 -5.37
C VAL A 170 15.19 12.52 -5.85
N ALA A 171 16.38 12.79 -5.33
CA ALA A 171 17.57 12.00 -5.67
C ALA A 171 17.40 10.52 -5.30
N CYS A 172 16.80 10.22 -4.13
CA CYS A 172 16.52 8.85 -3.69
C CYS A 172 15.59 8.11 -4.66
N VAL A 173 14.44 8.69 -5.03
CA VAL A 173 13.51 8.04 -5.95
C VAL A 173 14.07 7.95 -7.37
N THR A 174 14.89 8.91 -7.78
CA THR A 174 15.58 8.87 -9.07
C THR A 174 16.60 7.72 -9.09
N PHE A 175 17.38 7.56 -8.01
CA PHE A 175 18.28 6.40 -7.86
C PHE A 175 17.52 5.08 -7.94
N ALA A 176 16.38 4.95 -7.23
CA ALA A 176 15.55 3.74 -7.26
C ALA A 176 15.04 3.44 -8.68
N THR A 177 14.58 4.48 -9.39
CA THR A 177 14.07 4.36 -10.77
C THR A 177 15.18 3.93 -11.73
N VAL A 178 16.34 4.54 -11.67
CA VAL A 178 17.49 4.18 -12.52
C VAL A 178 17.97 2.76 -12.21
N LEU A 179 18.09 2.41 -10.93
CA LEU A 179 18.54 1.09 -10.51
C LEU A 179 17.59 -0.02 -11.01
N HIS A 180 16.29 0.15 -10.84
CA HIS A 180 15.31 -0.82 -11.33
C HIS A 180 15.18 -0.86 -12.85
N SER A 181 15.44 0.28 -13.53
CA SER A 181 15.42 0.32 -15.00
C SER A 181 16.62 -0.40 -15.61
N VAL A 182 17.84 -0.09 -15.13
CA VAL A 182 19.09 -0.56 -15.75
C VAL A 182 19.55 -1.90 -15.16
N LEU A 183 19.42 -2.08 -13.85
CA LEU A 183 19.92 -3.23 -13.09
C LEU A 183 18.82 -3.87 -12.22
N PRO A 184 17.71 -4.38 -12.79
CA PRO A 184 16.55 -4.84 -12.02
C PRO A 184 16.89 -5.97 -11.03
N ARG A 185 17.84 -6.85 -11.35
CA ARG A 185 18.28 -7.93 -10.44
C ARG A 185 18.96 -7.38 -9.19
N TRP A 186 19.75 -6.32 -9.32
CA TRP A 186 20.40 -5.65 -8.19
C TRP A 186 19.38 -4.87 -7.36
N GLY A 187 18.43 -4.19 -8.02
CA GLY A 187 17.33 -3.52 -7.33
C GLY A 187 16.59 -4.47 -6.39
N LEU A 188 16.21 -5.66 -6.86
CA LEU A 188 15.55 -6.68 -6.02
C LEU A 188 16.43 -7.20 -4.88
N ARG A 189 17.75 -7.39 -5.13
CA ARG A 189 18.68 -7.78 -4.05
C ARG A 189 18.74 -6.71 -2.95
N PHE A 190 18.81 -5.43 -3.34
CA PHE A 190 18.80 -4.32 -2.38
C PHE A 190 17.49 -4.28 -1.58
N VAL A 191 16.32 -4.45 -2.21
CA VAL A 191 15.02 -4.54 -1.53
C VAL A 191 15.04 -5.63 -0.46
N ASN A 192 15.59 -6.81 -0.77
CA ASN A 192 15.62 -7.92 0.18
C ASN A 192 16.58 -7.66 1.35
N VAL A 193 17.79 -7.15 1.07
CA VAL A 193 18.77 -6.82 2.12
C VAL A 193 18.24 -5.74 3.05
N LEU A 194 17.73 -4.64 2.48
CA LEU A 194 17.16 -3.54 3.26
C LEU A 194 15.87 -3.96 3.98
N GLY A 195 15.16 -4.96 3.46
CA GLY A 195 14.00 -5.55 4.13
C GLY A 195 14.35 -6.25 5.45
N VAL A 196 15.45 -7.00 5.51
CA VAL A 196 15.96 -7.58 6.77
C VAL A 196 16.45 -6.46 7.69
N PHE A 197 17.21 -5.54 7.12
CA PHE A 197 17.83 -4.44 7.84
C PHE A 197 16.81 -3.59 8.63
N LYS A 198 15.67 -3.23 8.03
CA LYS A 198 14.65 -2.41 8.70
C LYS A 198 13.97 -3.11 9.89
N VAL A 199 13.84 -4.45 9.84
CA VAL A 199 13.37 -5.23 10.99
C VAL A 199 14.38 -5.14 12.13
N VAL A 200 15.69 -5.24 11.83
CA VAL A 200 16.76 -5.08 12.81
C VAL A 200 16.73 -3.69 13.44
N VAL A 201 16.59 -2.61 12.64
CA VAL A 201 16.49 -1.25 13.15
C VAL A 201 15.31 -1.10 14.12
N LEU A 202 14.14 -1.65 13.77
CA LEU A 202 12.96 -1.61 14.63
C LEU A 202 13.19 -2.39 15.94
N LEU A 203 13.84 -3.55 15.90
CA LEU A 203 14.21 -4.31 17.10
C LEU A 203 15.20 -3.54 17.97
N VAL A 204 16.18 -2.85 17.39
CA VAL A 204 17.11 -1.97 18.13
C VAL A 204 16.33 -0.89 18.90
N ILE A 205 15.34 -0.26 18.27
CA ILE A 205 14.48 0.73 18.94
C ILE A 205 13.74 0.09 20.12
N VAL A 206 13.10 -1.06 19.92
CA VAL A 206 12.34 -1.76 20.97
C VAL A 206 13.22 -2.15 22.14
N PHE A 207 14.37 -2.78 21.89
CA PHE A 207 15.29 -3.18 22.96
C PHE A 207 15.93 -1.99 23.67
N SER A 208 16.27 -0.93 22.93
CA SER A 208 16.72 0.33 23.54
C SER A 208 15.62 0.99 24.38
N GLY A 209 14.35 0.84 23.97
CA GLY A 209 13.21 1.28 24.77
C GLY A 209 13.09 0.56 26.11
N PHE A 210 13.32 -0.74 26.15
CA PHE A 210 13.39 -1.48 27.43
C PHE A 210 14.53 -0.96 28.32
N ALA A 211 15.68 -0.61 27.73
CA ALA A 211 16.77 0.01 28.48
C ALA A 211 16.37 1.41 28.99
N ALA A 212 15.60 2.19 28.20
CA ALA A 212 15.07 3.49 28.62
C ALA A 212 14.13 3.36 29.83
N LEU A 213 13.21 2.39 29.79
CA LEU A 213 12.30 2.09 30.91
C LEU A 213 13.06 1.66 32.18
N ALA A 214 14.20 1.00 32.01
CA ALA A 214 15.12 0.67 33.12
C ALA A 214 16.01 1.84 33.58
N GLY A 215 15.73 3.07 33.08
CA GLY A 215 16.48 4.27 33.49
C GLY A 215 17.80 4.50 32.71
N ARG A 216 18.11 3.69 31.70
CA ARG A 216 19.34 3.79 30.89
C ARG A 216 19.13 4.71 29.68
N ARG A 217 19.06 6.03 29.92
CA ARG A 217 18.92 7.07 28.89
C ARG A 217 19.85 8.25 29.21
N ARG A 218 20.12 9.12 28.24
CA ARG A 218 20.98 10.31 28.38
C ARG A 218 20.22 11.55 28.82
N VAL A 219 18.90 11.52 28.75
CA VAL A 219 17.99 12.60 29.14
C VAL A 219 17.28 12.25 30.45
N PRO A 220 16.76 13.25 31.20
CA PRO A 220 15.92 13.01 32.37
C PRO A 220 14.68 12.15 32.03
N ASP A 221 14.07 11.55 33.04
CA ASP A 221 12.81 10.83 32.88
C ASP A 221 11.72 11.77 32.36
N PRO A 222 11.09 11.50 31.22
CA PRO A 222 10.00 12.33 30.74
C PRO A 222 8.69 12.13 31.50
N HIS A 223 8.62 11.15 32.41
CA HIS A 223 7.43 10.81 33.22
C HIS A 223 6.12 10.66 32.41
N ASN A 224 6.24 10.24 31.17
CA ASN A 224 5.12 10.18 30.23
C ASN A 224 4.05 9.16 30.62
N PHE A 225 4.39 8.16 31.42
CA PHE A 225 3.48 7.09 31.83
C PHE A 225 2.76 7.38 33.17
N ASP A 226 3.15 8.39 33.94
CA ASP A 226 2.56 8.69 35.25
C ASP A 226 1.07 9.05 35.16
N ASN A 227 0.66 9.74 34.09
CA ASN A 227 -0.72 10.08 33.78
C ASN A 227 -1.01 9.84 32.29
N ALA A 228 -0.74 8.62 31.80
CA ALA A 228 -0.71 8.29 30.38
C ALA A 228 -2.01 8.64 29.63
N PHE A 229 -3.17 8.53 30.27
CA PHE A 229 -4.47 8.81 29.66
C PHE A 229 -4.96 10.27 29.83
N ARG A 230 -4.21 11.10 30.56
CA ARG A 230 -4.54 12.52 30.64
C ARG A 230 -4.33 13.17 29.29
N ILE A 231 -5.33 13.91 28.82
CA ILE A 231 -5.21 14.74 27.61
C ILE A 231 -4.56 16.04 28.04
N GLU A 232 -3.44 16.35 27.41
CA GLU A 232 -2.71 17.61 27.60
C GLU A 232 -2.70 18.37 26.28
N THR A 233 -2.72 19.68 26.38
CA THR A 233 -2.70 20.59 25.24
C THR A 233 -1.46 21.47 25.37
N GLY A 234 -0.73 21.62 24.27
CA GLY A 234 0.40 22.52 24.16
C GLY A 234 0.22 23.50 23.01
N ASN A 235 1.26 24.28 22.70
CA ASN A 235 1.23 25.19 21.57
C ASN A 235 1.10 24.42 20.24
N GLY A 236 -0.14 24.38 19.70
CA GLY A 236 -0.43 23.74 18.42
C GLY A 236 -0.61 22.21 18.46
N TRP A 237 -0.73 21.58 19.64
CA TRP A 237 -0.97 20.15 19.75
C TRP A 237 -1.94 19.80 20.89
N GLY A 238 -2.61 18.66 20.78
CA GLY A 238 -3.57 18.14 21.75
C GLY A 238 -4.95 18.78 21.65
N GLY A 239 -5.93 18.21 22.37
CA GLY A 239 -7.28 18.75 22.46
C GLY A 239 -8.20 18.44 21.27
N GLY A 240 -7.93 17.34 20.53
CA GLY A 240 -8.54 17.02 19.28
C GLY A 240 -10.03 16.72 19.29
N GLY A 241 -10.74 17.19 18.25
CA GLY A 241 -12.09 16.79 17.87
C GLY A 241 -12.09 15.58 16.92
N ALA A 242 -13.25 15.26 16.34
CA ALA A 242 -13.43 14.11 15.45
C ALA A 242 -12.46 14.11 14.24
N TYR A 243 -12.23 15.28 13.65
CA TYR A 243 -11.27 15.45 12.55
C TYR A 243 -9.87 14.98 12.95
N THR A 244 -9.37 15.45 14.08
CA THR A 244 -8.00 15.19 14.55
C THR A 244 -7.79 13.70 14.86
N TYR A 245 -8.79 13.04 15.48
CA TYR A 245 -8.74 11.59 15.69
C TYR A 245 -8.81 10.81 14.38
N SER A 246 -9.57 11.26 13.39
CA SER A 246 -9.65 10.60 12.09
C SER A 246 -8.33 10.69 11.32
N THR A 247 -7.67 11.84 11.35
CA THR A 247 -6.36 12.02 10.72
C THR A 247 -5.25 11.25 11.44
N ALA A 248 -5.29 11.19 12.79
CA ALA A 248 -4.41 10.33 13.57
C ALA A 248 -4.57 8.85 13.19
N LEU A 249 -5.83 8.40 13.07
CA LEU A 249 -6.10 7.02 12.67
C LEU A 249 -5.69 6.76 11.21
N LEU A 250 -5.83 7.72 10.29
CA LEU A 250 -5.29 7.62 8.93
C LEU A 250 -3.77 7.42 8.93
N ASN A 251 -3.04 8.16 9.77
CA ASN A 251 -1.59 8.03 9.93
C ASN A 251 -1.21 6.65 10.49
N VAL A 252 -1.98 6.13 11.45
CA VAL A 252 -1.80 4.76 11.96
C VAL A 252 -2.06 3.73 10.87
N ILE A 253 -3.18 3.83 10.15
CA ILE A 253 -3.52 2.91 9.05
C ILE A 253 -2.48 2.97 7.92
N TYR A 254 -1.93 4.16 7.62
CA TYR A 254 -0.79 4.29 6.72
C TYR A 254 0.39 3.42 7.15
N SER A 255 0.70 3.43 8.45
CA SER A 255 1.82 2.67 9.00
C SER A 255 1.62 1.15 8.92
N TYR A 256 0.37 0.70 8.95
CA TYR A 256 -0.02 -0.70 8.76
C TYR A 256 -0.17 -1.11 7.30
N LYS A 257 -0.17 -0.19 6.32
CA LYS A 257 -0.35 -0.53 4.90
C LYS A 257 0.67 -1.55 4.40
N GLY A 258 0.21 -2.46 3.55
CA GLY A 258 1.03 -3.52 2.96
C GLY A 258 0.62 -4.93 3.36
N TRP A 259 -0.30 -5.08 4.31
CA TRP A 259 -0.86 -6.38 4.71
C TRP A 259 -1.62 -7.06 3.56
N GLU A 260 -2.24 -6.27 2.67
CA GLU A 260 -2.96 -6.71 1.48
C GLU A 260 -2.04 -7.33 0.41
N ASN A 261 -0.73 -7.07 0.49
CA ASN A 261 0.22 -7.43 -0.56
C ASN A 261 0.25 -8.93 -0.91
N ALA A 262 0.00 -9.80 0.06
CA ALA A 262 -0.07 -11.24 -0.17
C ALA A 262 -1.27 -11.64 -1.06
N ASN A 263 -2.36 -10.86 -1.06
CA ASN A 263 -3.50 -11.09 -1.95
C ASN A 263 -3.21 -10.70 -3.40
N TYR A 264 -2.27 -9.79 -3.64
CA TYR A 264 -1.86 -9.42 -5.01
C TYR A 264 -1.04 -10.51 -5.69
N VAL A 265 -0.33 -11.34 -4.91
CA VAL A 265 0.55 -12.41 -5.41
C VAL A 265 0.04 -13.82 -5.05
N ILE A 266 -1.27 -13.96 -4.88
CA ILE A 266 -1.88 -15.21 -4.42
C ILE A 266 -1.57 -16.39 -5.33
N GLY A 267 -1.39 -16.16 -6.64
CA GLY A 267 -1.02 -17.16 -7.63
C GLY A 267 0.40 -17.71 -7.46
N GLU A 268 1.29 -16.96 -6.80
CA GLU A 268 2.69 -17.34 -6.56
C GLU A 268 2.88 -18.10 -5.23
N LEU A 269 1.82 -18.21 -4.41
CA LEU A 269 1.90 -18.88 -3.11
C LEU A 269 1.82 -20.40 -3.25
N LYS A 270 2.66 -21.11 -2.50
CA LYS A 270 2.52 -22.56 -2.32
C LYS A 270 1.33 -22.84 -1.42
N HIS A 271 0.34 -23.62 -1.92
CA HIS A 271 -0.90 -23.87 -1.20
C HIS A 271 -1.56 -22.59 -0.65
N PRO A 272 -2.07 -21.67 -1.52
CA PRO A 272 -2.47 -20.31 -1.15
C PRO A 272 -3.34 -20.22 0.11
N ARG A 273 -4.34 -21.14 0.23
CA ARG A 273 -5.23 -21.20 1.39
C ARG A 273 -4.45 -21.43 2.69
N LYS A 274 -3.61 -22.46 2.75
CA LYS A 274 -2.86 -22.80 3.97
C LYS A 274 -1.80 -21.74 4.28
N THR A 275 -1.10 -21.27 3.26
CA THR A 275 -0.03 -20.28 3.40
C THR A 275 -0.58 -18.95 3.88
N LEU A 276 -1.63 -18.44 3.26
CA LEU A 276 -2.14 -17.09 3.54
C LEU A 276 -2.83 -17.01 4.90
N VAL A 277 -3.67 -18.01 5.23
CA VAL A 277 -4.39 -18.09 6.51
C VAL A 277 -3.44 -18.15 7.71
N VAL A 278 -2.22 -18.67 7.53
CA VAL A 278 -1.22 -18.75 8.61
C VAL A 278 -0.28 -17.56 8.57
N ALA A 279 0.25 -17.22 7.38
CA ALA A 279 1.29 -16.20 7.25
C ALA A 279 0.80 -14.79 7.56
N ALA A 280 -0.39 -14.41 7.08
CA ALA A 280 -0.86 -13.04 7.23
C ALA A 280 -1.19 -12.68 8.69
N PRO A 281 -1.91 -13.50 9.49
CA PRO A 281 -2.10 -13.22 10.91
C PRO A 281 -0.79 -13.14 11.71
N ILE A 282 0.17 -14.01 11.43
CA ILE A 282 1.49 -13.99 12.10
C ILE A 282 2.22 -12.68 11.78
N ALA A 283 2.24 -12.27 10.51
CA ALA A 283 2.89 -11.03 10.11
C ALA A 283 2.23 -9.80 10.73
N ILE A 284 0.90 -9.68 10.64
CA ILE A 284 0.17 -8.54 11.18
C ILE A 284 0.27 -8.49 12.71
N GLY A 285 0.13 -9.65 13.40
CA GLY A 285 0.28 -9.72 14.84
C GLY A 285 1.69 -9.32 15.29
N GLY A 286 2.71 -9.82 14.60
CA GLY A 286 4.10 -9.46 14.86
C GLY A 286 4.36 -7.95 14.67
N VAL A 287 3.86 -7.37 13.57
CA VAL A 287 3.97 -5.92 13.32
C VAL A 287 3.22 -5.12 14.38
N THR A 288 2.00 -5.54 14.75
CA THR A 288 1.21 -4.83 15.78
C THR A 288 1.94 -4.78 17.10
N ILE A 289 2.48 -5.92 17.56
CA ILE A 289 3.27 -5.99 18.79
C ILE A 289 4.50 -5.08 18.68
N LEU A 290 5.26 -5.17 17.58
CA LEU A 290 6.46 -4.36 17.39
C LEU A 290 6.15 -2.87 17.33
N TYR A 291 5.04 -2.46 16.73
CA TYR A 291 4.65 -1.05 16.65
C TYR A 291 4.21 -0.49 17.98
N VAL A 292 3.44 -1.25 18.76
CA VAL A 292 3.08 -0.86 20.12
C VAL A 292 4.33 -0.74 20.99
N LEU A 293 5.25 -1.72 20.95
CA LEU A 293 6.50 -1.67 21.70
C LEU A 293 7.41 -0.53 21.28
N ALA A 294 7.47 -0.22 19.97
CA ALA A 294 8.23 0.93 19.48
C ALA A 294 7.66 2.26 19.99
N ASN A 295 6.34 2.42 20.01
CA ASN A 295 5.71 3.60 20.59
C ASN A 295 5.97 3.72 22.10
N VAL A 296 5.89 2.62 22.84
CA VAL A 296 6.30 2.60 24.25
C VAL A 296 7.76 3.02 24.39
N ALA A 297 8.66 2.53 23.52
CA ALA A 297 10.07 2.92 23.52
C ALA A 297 10.25 4.43 23.29
N TYR A 298 9.55 5.00 22.31
CA TYR A 298 9.60 6.43 22.03
C TYR A 298 9.15 7.26 23.23
N PHE A 299 8.02 6.92 23.84
CA PHE A 299 7.52 7.63 25.02
C PHE A 299 8.38 7.41 26.29
N ALA A 300 9.20 6.37 26.31
CA ALA A 300 10.15 6.15 27.42
C ALA A 300 11.36 7.10 27.39
N ALA A 301 11.66 7.71 26.24
CA ALA A 301 12.88 8.50 26.07
C ALA A 301 12.66 9.90 25.42
N ILE A 302 11.45 10.22 24.96
CA ILE A 302 11.11 11.49 24.31
C ILE A 302 10.05 12.19 25.14
N SER A 303 10.24 13.45 25.48
CA SER A 303 9.22 14.25 26.18
C SER A 303 7.98 14.47 25.32
N LYS A 304 6.83 14.78 25.92
CA LYS A 304 5.57 15.07 25.22
C LYS A 304 5.74 16.21 24.22
N GLU A 305 6.43 17.27 24.61
CA GLU A 305 6.66 18.44 23.78
C GLU A 305 7.58 18.12 22.59
N GLU A 306 8.72 17.44 22.84
CA GLU A 306 9.58 16.96 21.74
C GLU A 306 8.84 15.98 20.83
N MET A 307 7.99 15.10 21.38
CA MET A 307 7.20 14.17 20.58
C MET A 307 6.22 14.90 19.66
N ALA A 308 5.50 15.89 20.18
CA ALA A 308 4.51 16.64 19.41
C ALA A 308 5.15 17.45 18.26
N THR A 309 6.37 17.95 18.46
CA THR A 309 7.08 18.82 17.52
C THR A 309 8.10 18.11 16.64
N SER A 310 8.33 16.81 16.86
CA SER A 310 9.37 16.04 16.16
C SER A 310 9.06 15.75 14.68
N GLU A 311 7.83 15.99 14.25
CA GLU A 311 7.36 15.71 12.88
C GLU A 311 7.81 14.33 12.35
N VAL A 312 8.72 14.32 11.34
CA VAL A 312 9.17 13.10 10.65
C VAL A 312 10.29 12.37 11.39
N ILE A 313 11.05 13.06 12.28
CA ILE A 313 12.33 12.58 12.80
C ILE A 313 12.27 11.91 14.18
N VAL A 314 11.11 11.36 14.57
CA VAL A 314 10.88 10.74 15.89
C VAL A 314 11.98 9.74 16.27
N ALA A 315 12.30 8.79 15.39
CA ALA A 315 13.34 7.80 15.66
C ALA A 315 14.73 8.40 15.80
N GLY A 316 15.01 9.52 15.11
CA GLY A 316 16.27 10.26 15.25
C GLY A 316 16.41 10.92 16.61
N ILE A 317 15.36 11.58 17.10
CA ILE A 317 15.30 12.16 18.44
C ILE A 317 15.44 11.06 19.50
N PHE A 318 14.74 9.93 19.34
CA PHE A 318 14.90 8.78 20.22
C PHE A 318 16.35 8.33 20.34
N PHE A 319 17.05 8.16 19.21
CA PHE A 319 18.44 7.76 19.21
C PHE A 319 19.35 8.78 19.90
N ARG A 320 19.12 10.09 19.67
CA ARG A 320 19.85 11.16 20.36
C ARG A 320 19.65 11.08 21.88
N ASN A 321 18.42 10.90 22.33
CA ASN A 321 18.07 10.85 23.75
C ASN A 321 18.60 9.59 24.44
N MET A 322 18.76 8.49 23.70
CA MET A 322 19.33 7.24 24.22
C MET A 322 20.86 7.22 24.20
N PHE A 323 21.49 7.66 23.11
CA PHE A 323 22.91 7.45 22.87
C PHE A 323 23.74 8.73 22.90
N GLY A 324 23.09 9.89 23.00
CA GLY A 324 23.73 11.21 22.98
C GLY A 324 23.98 11.74 21.58
N ASP A 325 24.78 12.83 21.47
CA ASP A 325 25.03 13.55 20.21
C ASP A 325 26.46 13.33 19.68
N SER A 326 27.03 12.17 19.94
CA SER A 326 28.35 11.81 19.41
C SER A 326 28.27 11.51 17.89
N ALA A 327 29.41 11.59 17.19
CA ALA A 327 29.49 11.26 15.78
C ALA A 327 28.98 9.83 15.48
N ALA A 328 29.22 8.88 16.38
CA ALA A 328 28.70 7.51 16.28
C ALA A 328 27.17 7.48 16.45
N ALA A 329 26.60 8.27 17.37
CA ALA A 329 25.15 8.34 17.57
C ALA A 329 24.46 9.01 16.37
N ARG A 330 25.07 10.00 15.73
CA ARG A 330 24.58 10.64 14.50
C ARG A 330 24.51 9.69 13.30
N SER A 331 25.21 8.55 13.32
CA SER A 331 25.08 7.55 12.26
C SER A 331 23.75 6.77 12.33
N LEU A 332 23.09 6.71 13.49
CA LEU A 332 21.85 5.94 13.68
C LEU A 332 20.67 6.45 12.81
N PRO A 333 20.44 7.76 12.63
CA PRO A 333 19.45 8.26 11.67
C PRO A 333 19.69 7.78 10.23
N VAL A 334 20.94 7.52 9.83
CA VAL A 334 21.24 6.95 8.50
C VAL A 334 20.61 5.56 8.35
N PHE A 335 20.53 4.77 9.41
CA PHE A 335 19.90 3.46 9.36
C PHE A 335 18.40 3.56 9.11
N VAL A 336 17.74 4.58 9.68
CA VAL A 336 16.33 4.86 9.37
C VAL A 336 16.18 5.36 7.93
N ALA A 337 17.09 6.22 7.46
CA ALA A 337 17.12 6.65 6.06
C ALA A 337 17.24 5.45 5.11
N LEU A 338 18.16 4.52 5.36
CA LEU A 338 18.31 3.29 4.57
C LEU A 338 17.06 2.41 4.60
N SER A 339 16.37 2.34 5.74
CA SER A 339 15.07 1.67 5.84
C SER A 339 14.04 2.31 4.91
N ASN A 340 13.97 3.64 4.88
CA ASN A 340 13.07 4.39 4.00
C ASN A 340 13.44 4.20 2.53
N MET A 341 14.72 4.22 2.18
CA MET A 341 15.20 3.90 0.82
C MET A 341 14.77 2.50 0.38
N GLY A 342 14.85 1.51 1.27
CA GLY A 342 14.36 0.16 1.03
C GLY A 342 12.88 0.13 0.64
N ASN A 343 12.05 0.97 1.29
CA ASN A 343 10.65 1.11 0.93
C ASN A 343 10.46 1.85 -0.41
N VAL A 344 11.21 2.92 -0.68
CA VAL A 344 11.18 3.61 -1.99
C VAL A 344 11.45 2.60 -3.11
N LEU A 345 12.50 1.77 -2.97
CA LEU A 345 12.83 0.72 -3.93
C LEU A 345 11.70 -0.30 -4.10
N ALA A 346 11.15 -0.80 -2.99
CA ALA A 346 10.10 -1.81 -3.01
C ALA A 346 8.80 -1.27 -3.63
N VAL A 347 8.39 -0.06 -3.27
CA VAL A 347 7.18 0.61 -3.78
C VAL A 347 7.34 0.94 -5.27
N SER A 348 8.48 1.52 -5.67
CA SER A 348 8.76 1.83 -7.08
C SER A 348 8.70 0.59 -7.97
N PHE A 349 9.28 -0.52 -7.52
CA PHE A 349 9.20 -1.79 -8.24
C PHE A 349 7.76 -2.31 -8.37
N ALA A 350 7.03 -2.36 -7.25
CA ALA A 350 5.66 -2.89 -7.21
C ALA A 350 4.71 -2.08 -8.09
N HIS A 351 4.72 -0.74 -7.97
CA HIS A 351 3.85 0.13 -8.77
C HIS A 351 4.24 0.17 -10.25
N ALA A 352 5.54 0.07 -10.57
CA ALA A 352 5.94 -0.03 -11.97
C ALA A 352 5.42 -1.32 -12.63
N ARG A 353 5.44 -2.44 -11.91
CA ARG A 353 4.85 -3.70 -12.38
C ARG A 353 3.33 -3.58 -12.56
N LEU A 354 2.65 -2.98 -11.58
CA LEU A 354 1.21 -2.74 -11.66
C LEU A 354 0.84 -1.85 -12.85
N ASN A 355 1.55 -0.74 -13.06
CA ASN A 355 1.35 0.15 -14.20
C ASN A 355 1.60 -0.58 -15.53
N GLN A 356 2.61 -1.45 -15.58
CA GLN A 356 2.89 -2.29 -16.74
C GLN A 356 1.74 -3.27 -17.01
N GLU A 357 1.19 -3.91 -15.99
CA GLU A 357 0.05 -4.83 -16.15
C GLU A 357 -1.19 -4.07 -16.67
N PHE A 358 -1.51 -2.89 -16.15
CA PHE A 358 -2.57 -2.05 -16.73
C PHE A 358 -2.30 -1.70 -18.22
N GLY A 359 -1.04 -1.52 -18.58
CA GLY A 359 -0.64 -1.36 -19.98
C GLY A 359 -0.88 -2.64 -20.81
N LYS A 360 -0.50 -3.82 -20.30
CA LYS A 360 -0.71 -5.11 -20.98
C LYS A 360 -2.19 -5.44 -21.11
N GLU A 361 -2.99 -5.16 -20.11
CA GLU A 361 -4.44 -5.31 -20.14
C GLU A 361 -5.12 -4.40 -21.19
N GLY A 362 -4.47 -3.34 -21.66
CA GLY A 362 -5.05 -2.39 -22.60
C GLY A 362 -5.90 -1.30 -21.95
N LEU A 363 -5.78 -1.15 -20.61
CA LEU A 363 -6.54 -0.17 -19.83
C LEU A 363 -6.02 1.26 -19.99
N LEU A 364 -4.72 1.45 -20.22
CA LEU A 364 -4.09 2.77 -20.31
C LEU A 364 -4.10 3.34 -21.75
N PRO A 365 -4.16 4.68 -21.92
CA PRO A 365 -3.84 5.30 -23.19
C PRO A 365 -2.41 4.91 -23.59
N TRP A 366 -2.17 4.68 -24.90
CA TRP A 366 -0.85 4.21 -25.39
C TRP A 366 -0.35 2.94 -24.68
N SER A 367 -1.24 1.98 -24.43
CA SER A 367 -0.98 0.74 -23.69
C SER A 367 0.32 0.04 -24.07
N ARG A 368 0.67 0.01 -25.38
CA ARG A 368 1.91 -0.60 -25.88
C ARG A 368 3.18 0.07 -25.32
N PHE A 369 3.14 1.38 -25.06
CA PHE A 369 4.26 2.10 -24.46
C PHE A 369 4.47 1.69 -23.01
N TRP A 370 3.41 1.67 -22.21
CA TRP A 370 3.46 1.31 -20.80
C TRP A 370 3.75 -0.18 -20.57
N ALA A 371 3.28 -1.05 -21.46
CA ALA A 371 3.56 -2.50 -21.42
C ALA A 371 5.00 -2.85 -21.81
N SER A 372 5.73 -1.93 -22.47
CA SER A 372 7.05 -2.19 -23.04
C SER A 372 8.11 -2.45 -21.95
N VAL A 373 8.99 -3.39 -22.24
CA VAL A 373 10.21 -3.66 -21.45
C VAL A 373 11.48 -3.12 -22.11
N LYS A 374 11.37 -2.44 -23.25
CA LYS A 374 12.50 -1.83 -23.96
C LYS A 374 12.89 -0.49 -23.31
N PRO A 375 14.20 -0.10 -23.33
CA PRO A 375 15.34 -0.84 -23.94
C PRO A 375 16.02 -1.85 -23.02
N PHE A 376 15.81 -1.79 -21.69
CA PHE A 376 16.65 -2.47 -20.68
C PHE A 376 16.14 -3.85 -20.25
N GLY A 377 15.06 -4.37 -20.83
CA GLY A 377 14.40 -5.60 -20.36
C GLY A 377 13.63 -5.43 -19.04
N SER A 378 13.36 -4.18 -18.65
CA SER A 378 12.64 -3.77 -17.46
C SER A 378 11.49 -2.83 -17.83
N PRO A 379 10.44 -2.65 -16.99
CA PRO A 379 9.32 -1.75 -17.27
C PRO A 379 9.69 -0.27 -17.08
N ALA A 380 10.72 0.20 -17.82
CA ALA A 380 11.29 1.54 -17.65
C ALA A 380 10.27 2.67 -17.85
N ALA A 381 9.34 2.54 -18.81
CA ALA A 381 8.26 3.51 -19.01
C ALA A 381 7.33 3.59 -17.79
N SER A 382 6.94 2.46 -17.23
CA SER A 382 6.09 2.39 -16.04
C SER A 382 6.82 2.85 -14.77
N LEU A 383 8.14 2.63 -14.68
CA LEU A 383 8.99 3.20 -13.63
C LEU A 383 9.06 4.73 -13.72
N PHE A 384 9.18 5.26 -14.95
CA PHE A 384 9.15 6.70 -15.17
C PHE A 384 7.80 7.32 -14.76
N LEU A 385 6.67 6.67 -15.06
CA LEU A 385 5.35 7.14 -14.62
C LEU A 385 5.27 7.22 -13.09
N HIS A 386 5.71 6.20 -12.38
CA HIS A 386 5.77 6.19 -10.92
C HIS A 386 6.70 7.30 -10.38
N TRP A 387 7.87 7.46 -10.97
CA TRP A 387 8.82 8.53 -10.63
C TRP A 387 8.19 9.91 -10.80
N LEU A 388 7.55 10.17 -11.96
CA LEU A 388 6.92 11.45 -12.27
C LEU A 388 5.86 11.82 -11.22
N VAL A 389 4.95 10.89 -10.93
CA VAL A 389 3.90 11.12 -9.92
C VAL A 389 4.52 11.33 -8.54
N THR A 390 5.54 10.54 -8.17
CA THR A 390 6.23 10.68 -6.89
C THR A 390 6.89 12.06 -6.74
N VAL A 391 7.58 12.52 -7.78
CA VAL A 391 8.25 13.84 -7.77
C VAL A 391 7.23 14.98 -7.69
N ILE A 392 6.14 14.91 -8.45
CA ILE A 392 5.07 15.92 -8.39
C ILE A 392 4.52 16.01 -6.97
N VAL A 393 4.16 14.88 -6.36
CA VAL A 393 3.59 14.84 -4.99
C VAL A 393 4.61 15.25 -3.93
N LEU A 394 5.91 15.06 -4.18
CA LEU A 394 6.97 15.48 -3.26
C LEU A 394 7.21 16.98 -3.28
N VAL A 395 7.10 17.61 -4.44
CA VAL A 395 7.45 19.03 -4.66
C VAL A 395 6.22 19.94 -4.57
N ALA A 396 5.04 19.50 -4.98
CA ALA A 396 3.84 20.35 -5.06
C ALA A 396 3.30 20.87 -3.72
N PRO A 397 3.29 20.12 -2.60
CA PRO A 397 2.82 20.66 -1.33
C PRO A 397 3.68 21.81 -0.84
N PRO A 398 3.10 22.88 -0.23
CA PRO A 398 3.88 23.97 0.32
C PRO A 398 4.86 23.49 1.40
N PRO A 399 5.90 24.30 1.73
CA PRO A 399 6.75 24.04 2.88
C PRO A 399 5.93 24.00 4.16
N GLY A 400 6.29 23.11 5.10
CA GLY A 400 5.56 22.89 6.34
C GLY A 400 5.26 21.39 6.50
N PRO A 401 4.16 20.99 7.16
CA PRO A 401 3.85 19.59 7.45
C PRO A 401 3.42 18.77 6.21
N ALA A 402 4.20 18.93 5.11
CA ALA A 402 3.98 18.23 3.84
C ALA A 402 3.93 16.71 4.00
N TYR A 403 4.63 16.16 4.99
CA TYR A 403 4.64 14.73 5.26
C TYR A 403 3.25 14.21 5.63
N ASN A 404 2.57 14.89 6.55
CA ASN A 404 1.22 14.50 6.97
C ASN A 404 0.23 14.55 5.81
N PHE A 405 0.28 15.61 5.00
CA PHE A 405 -0.53 15.72 3.79
C PHE A 405 -0.29 14.54 2.81
N ILE A 406 0.97 14.21 2.54
CA ILE A 406 1.35 13.12 1.64
C ILE A 406 0.83 11.77 2.17
N VAL A 407 1.01 11.52 3.47
CA VAL A 407 0.56 10.28 4.14
C VAL A 407 -0.96 10.16 4.12
N GLN A 408 -1.67 11.23 4.44
CA GLN A 408 -3.12 11.27 4.44
C GLN A 408 -3.69 11.11 3.02
N LEU A 409 -3.12 11.83 2.03
CA LEU A 409 -3.52 11.70 0.63
C LEU A 409 -3.30 10.28 0.09
N TYR A 410 -2.21 9.62 0.47
CA TYR A 410 -1.93 8.23 0.09
C TYR A 410 -2.94 7.25 0.71
N THR A 411 -3.37 7.50 1.95
CA THR A 411 -4.18 6.55 2.73
C THR A 411 -5.68 6.73 2.51
N TYR A 412 -6.13 7.98 2.42
CA TYR A 412 -7.53 8.36 2.45
C TYR A 412 -8.41 7.69 1.36
N PRO A 413 -8.02 7.64 0.08
CA PRO A 413 -8.85 6.99 -0.94
C PRO A 413 -9.01 5.48 -0.71
N GLY A 414 -8.04 4.86 -0.03
CA GLY A 414 -8.14 3.47 0.39
C GLY A 414 -9.31 3.21 1.34
N ALA A 415 -9.71 4.19 2.15
CA ALA A 415 -10.89 4.05 3.02
C ALA A 415 -12.18 3.89 2.19
N TRP A 416 -12.34 4.64 1.10
CA TRP A 416 -13.48 4.47 0.19
C TRP A 416 -13.49 3.09 -0.45
N ILE A 417 -12.35 2.65 -0.99
CA ILE A 417 -12.22 1.34 -1.65
C ILE A 417 -12.50 0.20 -0.66
N ASN A 418 -11.88 0.24 0.52
CA ASN A 418 -12.09 -0.76 1.56
C ASN A 418 -13.53 -0.78 2.07
N GLY A 419 -14.17 0.40 2.18
CA GLY A 419 -15.59 0.52 2.49
C GLY A 419 -16.48 -0.19 1.46
N PHE A 420 -16.22 0.04 0.16
CA PHE A 420 -16.93 -0.67 -0.92
C PHE A 420 -16.65 -2.17 -0.91
N VAL A 421 -15.42 -2.61 -0.66
CA VAL A 421 -15.09 -4.04 -0.55
C VAL A 421 -15.83 -4.68 0.62
N ALA A 422 -15.81 -4.07 1.81
CA ALA A 422 -16.51 -4.59 2.99
C ALA A 422 -18.02 -4.61 2.81
N GLY A 423 -18.61 -3.51 2.30
CA GLY A 423 -20.03 -3.43 1.97
C GLY A 423 -20.44 -4.46 0.92
N GLY A 424 -19.57 -4.69 -0.07
CA GLY A 424 -19.74 -5.72 -1.09
C GLY A 424 -19.77 -7.14 -0.51
N LEU A 425 -18.89 -7.45 0.45
CA LEU A 425 -18.90 -8.76 1.11
C LEU A 425 -20.20 -8.97 1.91
N ILE A 426 -20.61 -7.96 2.67
CA ILE A 426 -21.87 -8.00 3.42
C ILE A 426 -23.04 -8.23 2.46
N TYR A 427 -23.09 -7.53 1.32
CA TYR A 427 -24.11 -7.75 0.29
C TYR A 427 -24.11 -9.19 -0.22
N LEU A 428 -22.94 -9.76 -0.53
CA LEU A 428 -22.82 -11.15 -1.01
C LEU A 428 -23.29 -12.17 0.04
N HIS A 429 -23.07 -11.92 1.33
CA HIS A 429 -23.54 -12.78 2.41
C HIS A 429 -25.07 -12.79 2.52
N TYR A 430 -25.71 -11.65 2.33
CA TYR A 430 -27.18 -11.54 2.46
C TYR A 430 -27.93 -11.97 1.20
N LYS A 431 -27.36 -11.74 0.03
CA LYS A 431 -28.06 -12.01 -1.24
C LYS A 431 -27.83 -13.45 -1.71
N LYS A 432 -28.73 -14.35 -1.29
CA LYS A 432 -28.67 -15.79 -1.62
C LYS A 432 -28.58 -16.09 -3.13
N SER A 433 -29.15 -15.21 -3.99
CA SER A 433 -29.08 -15.37 -5.45
C SER A 433 -27.66 -15.28 -6.02
N GLU A 434 -26.71 -14.69 -5.29
CA GLU A 434 -25.32 -14.59 -5.70
C GLU A 434 -24.52 -15.88 -5.48
N GLN A 435 -25.08 -16.87 -4.76
CA GLN A 435 -24.48 -18.17 -4.46
C GLN A 435 -23.03 -18.06 -3.98
N TRP A 436 -22.76 -17.01 -3.14
CA TRP A 436 -21.40 -16.76 -2.67
C TRP A 436 -20.90 -17.86 -1.77
N THR A 437 -19.75 -18.42 -2.13
CA THR A 437 -19.05 -19.45 -1.36
C THR A 437 -17.56 -19.13 -1.29
N SER A 438 -16.99 -19.29 -0.12
CA SER A 438 -15.55 -19.10 0.11
C SER A 438 -15.01 -20.16 1.06
N PRO A 439 -13.76 -20.61 0.88
CA PRO A 439 -13.08 -21.48 1.85
C PRO A 439 -12.82 -20.82 3.22
N TRP A 440 -12.90 -19.50 3.32
CA TRP A 440 -12.81 -18.70 4.53
C TRP A 440 -14.10 -17.90 4.68
N HIS A 441 -14.63 -17.83 5.89
CA HIS A 441 -15.84 -17.06 6.18
C HIS A 441 -15.55 -15.99 7.22
N THR A 442 -15.81 -14.74 6.87
CA THR A 442 -15.68 -13.58 7.75
C THR A 442 -16.96 -13.40 8.56
N TYR A 443 -16.86 -13.38 9.87
CA TYR A 443 -18.02 -13.10 10.72
C TYR A 443 -18.56 -11.70 10.44
N LEU A 444 -19.88 -11.59 10.36
CA LEU A 444 -20.56 -10.33 10.06
C LEU A 444 -20.13 -9.14 10.95
N PRO A 445 -19.97 -9.27 12.28
CA PRO A 445 -19.49 -8.16 13.12
C PRO A 445 -18.12 -7.64 12.70
N ILE A 446 -17.21 -8.51 12.22
CA ILE A 446 -15.88 -8.13 11.74
C ILE A 446 -16.00 -7.30 10.45
N ALA A 447 -16.82 -7.76 9.50
CA ALA A 447 -17.05 -7.04 8.25
C ALA A 447 -17.74 -5.69 8.49
N VAL A 448 -18.71 -5.62 9.41
CA VAL A 448 -19.40 -4.39 9.80
C VAL A 448 -18.45 -3.43 10.50
N LEU A 449 -17.62 -3.89 11.43
CA LEU A 449 -16.63 -3.05 12.12
C LEU A 449 -15.64 -2.46 11.10
N PHE A 450 -15.16 -3.27 10.15
CA PHE A 450 -14.27 -2.80 9.10
C PHE A 450 -14.96 -1.81 8.17
N LEU A 451 -16.23 -2.05 7.80
CA LEU A 451 -17.02 -1.11 7.01
C LEU A 451 -17.18 0.23 7.75
N LEU A 452 -17.64 0.22 9.00
CA LEU A 452 -17.90 1.43 9.78
C LEU A 452 -16.61 2.23 10.02
N SER A 453 -15.48 1.57 10.28
CA SER A 453 -14.20 2.25 10.42
C SER A 453 -13.77 2.96 9.12
N ASN A 454 -13.97 2.33 7.97
CA ASN A 454 -13.65 2.95 6.69
C ASN A 454 -14.64 4.07 6.33
N VAL A 455 -15.93 3.95 6.67
CA VAL A 455 -16.91 5.03 6.53
C VAL A 455 -16.53 6.23 7.42
N PHE A 456 -16.11 5.98 8.66
CA PHE A 456 -15.60 7.01 9.56
C PHE A 456 -14.40 7.74 8.93
N LEU A 457 -13.40 7.01 8.46
CA LEU A 457 -12.21 7.58 7.81
C LEU A 457 -12.51 8.28 6.47
N ALA A 458 -13.56 7.89 5.78
CA ALA A 458 -13.99 8.52 4.53
C ALA A 458 -14.76 9.82 4.72
N LEU A 459 -15.60 9.93 5.76
CA LEU A 459 -16.52 11.04 5.94
C LEU A 459 -16.04 12.09 6.95
N VAL A 460 -15.42 11.65 8.07
CA VAL A 460 -15.04 12.56 9.15
C VAL A 460 -13.98 13.60 8.75
N PRO A 461 -13.04 13.34 7.85
CA PRO A 461 -12.12 14.38 7.37
C PRO A 461 -12.78 15.59 6.69
N PHE A 462 -14.05 15.52 6.33
CA PHE A 462 -14.83 16.68 5.85
C PHE A 462 -15.43 17.54 6.97
N ILE A 463 -15.39 17.07 8.22
CA ILE A 463 -15.86 17.85 9.37
C ILE A 463 -14.76 18.84 9.75
N PRO A 464 -15.06 20.15 9.87
CA PRO A 464 -14.05 21.13 10.25
C PRO A 464 -13.39 20.80 11.60
N PRO A 465 -12.07 20.96 11.74
CA PRO A 465 -11.41 20.87 13.03
C PRO A 465 -11.84 22.00 13.97
N GLU A 466 -11.74 21.77 15.27
CA GLU A 466 -11.88 22.82 16.28
C GLU A 466 -10.62 23.70 16.26
N GLY A 467 -10.74 25.00 15.97
CA GLY A 467 -9.63 25.96 15.95
C GLY A 467 -9.24 26.43 14.56
N ASP A 468 -7.93 26.55 14.28
CA ASP A 468 -7.44 27.05 13.01
C ASP A 468 -7.59 26.02 11.88
N TRP A 469 -8.36 26.37 10.85
CA TRP A 469 -8.61 25.53 9.68
C TRP A 469 -7.41 25.39 8.74
N ASN A 470 -6.38 26.21 8.93
CA ASN A 470 -5.17 26.25 8.12
C ASN A 470 -3.88 25.99 8.95
N ALA A 471 -4.00 25.33 10.10
CA ALA A 471 -2.87 25.08 11.00
C ALA A 471 -1.67 24.43 10.29
N ASP A 472 -1.93 23.61 9.27
CA ASP A 472 -0.92 22.94 8.44
C ASP A 472 -0.51 23.75 7.19
N GLY A 473 -0.83 25.05 7.11
CA GLY A 473 -0.53 25.89 5.95
C GLY A 473 -1.39 25.62 4.71
N TYR A 474 -2.39 24.75 4.81
CA TYR A 474 -3.43 24.48 3.80
C TYR A 474 -4.77 24.15 4.49
N PRO A 475 -5.91 24.41 3.82
CA PRO A 475 -7.23 24.07 4.38
C PRO A 475 -7.38 22.57 4.65
N TYR A 476 -7.99 22.23 5.78
CA TYR A 476 -8.21 20.86 6.27
C TYR A 476 -8.84 19.91 5.22
N TYR A 477 -9.69 20.44 4.36
CA TYR A 477 -10.42 19.64 3.35
C TYR A 477 -9.63 19.32 2.08
N VAL A 478 -8.39 19.83 1.94
CA VAL A 478 -7.64 19.68 0.68
C VAL A 478 -7.32 18.22 0.38
N PHE A 479 -6.77 17.46 1.35
CA PHE A 479 -6.44 16.06 1.08
C PHE A 479 -7.66 15.17 0.81
N PRO A 480 -8.82 15.30 1.52
CA PRO A 480 -9.99 14.49 1.19
C PRO A 480 -10.62 14.89 -0.15
N VAL A 481 -10.66 16.19 -0.48
CA VAL A 481 -11.16 16.65 -1.79
C VAL A 481 -10.28 16.14 -2.94
N VAL A 482 -8.95 16.25 -2.81
CA VAL A 482 -8.03 15.73 -3.82
C VAL A 482 -8.15 14.21 -3.94
N GLY A 483 -8.25 13.49 -2.82
CA GLY A 483 -8.42 12.04 -2.81
C GLY A 483 -9.71 11.58 -3.51
N VAL A 484 -10.85 12.19 -3.19
CA VAL A 484 -12.13 11.94 -3.89
C VAL A 484 -12.04 12.37 -5.35
N GLY A 485 -11.40 13.50 -5.63
CA GLY A 485 -11.18 13.99 -6.99
C GLY A 485 -10.47 12.95 -7.86
N VAL A 486 -9.44 12.27 -7.35
CA VAL A 486 -8.74 11.19 -8.07
C VAL A 486 -9.66 10.00 -8.35
N LEU A 487 -10.51 9.61 -7.39
CA LEU A 487 -11.51 8.54 -7.61
C LEU A 487 -12.51 8.95 -8.70
N LEU A 488 -13.01 10.20 -8.67
CA LEU A 488 -13.91 10.75 -9.68
C LEU A 488 -13.25 10.84 -11.06
N LEU A 489 -11.95 11.18 -11.14
CA LEU A 489 -11.20 11.15 -12.39
C LEU A 489 -11.19 9.74 -13.01
N GLY A 490 -11.15 8.68 -12.20
CA GLY A 490 -11.34 7.30 -12.67
C GLY A 490 -12.72 7.08 -13.30
N GLY A 491 -13.77 7.70 -12.75
CA GLY A 491 -15.11 7.70 -13.34
C GLY A 491 -15.18 8.47 -14.65
N VAL A 492 -14.56 9.65 -14.73
CA VAL A 492 -14.45 10.43 -15.97
C VAL A 492 -13.68 9.64 -17.03
N TYR A 493 -12.55 9.04 -16.64
CA TYR A 493 -11.78 8.17 -17.52
C TYR A 493 -12.62 7.01 -18.06
N TRP A 494 -13.43 6.37 -17.20
CA TRP A 494 -14.36 5.32 -17.60
C TRP A 494 -15.34 5.80 -18.67
N VAL A 495 -15.95 6.98 -18.51
CA VAL A 495 -16.85 7.57 -19.54
C VAL A 495 -16.11 7.77 -20.85
N CYS A 496 -14.92 8.36 -20.82
CA CYS A 496 -14.12 8.57 -22.01
C CYS A 496 -13.77 7.23 -22.69
N TRP A 497 -13.29 6.26 -21.91
CA TRP A 497 -12.75 4.99 -22.39
C TRP A 497 -13.83 4.03 -22.91
N THR A 498 -15.02 3.99 -22.27
CA THR A 498 -16.10 3.05 -22.63
C THR A 498 -17.20 3.65 -23.50
N LYS A 499 -17.35 4.99 -23.55
CA LYS A 499 -18.43 5.66 -24.27
C LYS A 499 -17.91 6.61 -25.35
N ILE A 500 -17.09 7.62 -24.98
CA ILE A 500 -16.72 8.70 -25.92
C ILE A 500 -15.78 8.17 -27.00
N TRP A 501 -14.65 7.58 -26.63
CA TRP A 501 -13.66 7.09 -27.61
C TRP A 501 -14.21 5.97 -28.50
N PRO A 502 -14.98 4.98 -27.98
CA PRO A 502 -15.65 4.01 -28.81
C PRO A 502 -16.64 4.62 -29.79
N ALA A 503 -17.45 5.60 -29.36
CA ALA A 503 -18.41 6.28 -30.25
C ALA A 503 -17.71 7.02 -31.39
N VAL A 504 -16.61 7.75 -31.11
CA VAL A 504 -15.81 8.47 -32.11
C VAL A 504 -15.04 7.51 -33.02
N GLY A 505 -14.52 6.41 -32.46
CA GLY A 505 -13.65 5.46 -33.16
C GLY A 505 -14.37 4.28 -33.83
N GLY A 506 -15.70 4.15 -33.70
CA GLY A 506 -16.49 3.06 -34.31
C GLY A 506 -16.12 1.67 -33.77
N TYR A 507 -15.79 1.54 -32.46
CA TYR A 507 -15.42 0.27 -31.83
C TYR A 507 -16.13 0.09 -30.49
N LYS A 508 -16.14 -1.14 -29.99
CA LYS A 508 -16.53 -1.46 -28.60
C LYS A 508 -15.33 -2.02 -27.83
N VAL A 509 -15.27 -1.74 -26.53
CA VAL A 509 -14.29 -2.36 -25.64
C VAL A 509 -14.87 -3.66 -25.10
N VAL A 510 -14.15 -4.75 -25.32
CA VAL A 510 -14.54 -6.09 -24.88
C VAL A 510 -13.41 -6.68 -24.03
N ALA A 511 -13.76 -7.29 -22.90
CA ALA A 511 -12.81 -8.00 -22.09
C ALA A 511 -12.66 -9.45 -22.61
N GLU A 512 -11.43 -9.85 -22.89
CA GLU A 512 -11.07 -11.23 -23.26
C GLU A 512 -10.23 -11.82 -22.13
N ARG A 513 -10.47 -13.08 -21.79
CA ARG A 513 -9.58 -13.84 -20.93
C ARG A 513 -8.51 -14.50 -21.77
N ILE A 514 -7.27 -14.26 -21.44
CA ILE A 514 -6.12 -14.90 -22.07
C ILE A 514 -5.23 -15.52 -20.99
N GLU A 515 -4.57 -16.61 -21.32
CA GLU A 515 -3.46 -17.10 -20.49
C GLU A 515 -2.19 -16.30 -20.85
N ASP A 516 -1.49 -15.80 -19.82
CA ASP A 516 -0.18 -15.19 -20.01
C ASP A 516 0.90 -16.24 -20.27
N GLU A 517 2.12 -15.81 -20.56
CA GLU A 517 3.28 -16.69 -20.81
C GLU A 517 3.63 -17.59 -19.60
N GLU A 518 3.11 -17.26 -18.41
CA GLU A 518 3.31 -17.98 -17.16
C GLU A 518 2.13 -18.92 -16.82
N GLY A 519 1.11 -18.97 -17.69
CA GLY A 519 -0.08 -19.81 -17.52
C GLY A 519 -1.12 -19.22 -16.54
N ASN A 520 -1.04 -17.93 -16.21
CA ASN A 520 -2.03 -17.25 -15.39
C ASN A 520 -3.15 -16.69 -16.26
N GLU A 521 -4.38 -16.79 -15.77
CA GLU A 521 -5.54 -16.19 -16.43
C GLU A 521 -5.52 -14.66 -16.22
N VAL A 522 -5.36 -13.90 -17.31
CA VAL A 522 -5.31 -12.44 -17.33
C VAL A 522 -6.46 -11.90 -18.17
N VAL A 523 -7.07 -10.80 -17.74
CA VAL A 523 -8.10 -10.09 -18.52
C VAL A 523 -7.42 -9.07 -19.40
N ARG A 524 -7.71 -9.11 -20.72
CA ARG A 524 -7.23 -8.13 -21.68
C ARG A 524 -8.40 -7.40 -22.34
N TYR A 525 -8.35 -6.08 -22.34
CA TYR A 525 -9.35 -5.25 -22.99
C TYR A 525 -8.99 -4.98 -24.45
N ARG A 526 -9.85 -5.38 -25.35
CA ARG A 526 -9.64 -5.28 -26.79
C ARG A 526 -10.67 -4.35 -27.45
N LYS A 527 -10.21 -3.64 -28.49
CA LYS A 527 -11.09 -2.83 -29.33
C LYS A 527 -11.63 -3.72 -30.44
N VAL A 528 -12.94 -3.90 -30.48
CA VAL A 528 -13.63 -4.63 -31.55
C VAL A 528 -14.41 -3.62 -32.39
N HIS A 529 -14.01 -3.45 -33.66
CA HIS A 529 -14.70 -2.53 -34.54
C HIS A 529 -16.11 -3.06 -34.87
N THR A 530 -17.12 -2.22 -34.60
CA THR A 530 -18.48 -2.47 -35.08
C THR A 530 -18.55 -2.09 -36.56
N ARG A 531 -18.79 -3.10 -37.41
CA ARG A 531 -19.04 -2.89 -38.83
C ARG A 531 -20.32 -2.10 -39.04
#